data_85a43e4326ee3042dfa6653ac476fb1b
#
_entry.id   85a43e4326ee3042dfa6653ac476fb1b
#
_cell.length_a   1.000
_cell.length_b   1.000
_cell.length_c   1.000
_cell.angle_alpha   90.00
_cell.angle_beta   90.00
_cell.angle_gamma   90.00
#
_symmetry.space_group_name_H-M   'P 1'
#
loop_
_entity.id
_entity.type
_entity.pdbx_description
1 polymer ?
#
loop_
_entity_poly.entity_id
_entity_poly.type
_entity_poly.pdbx_seq_one_letter_code
_entity_poly.pdbx_strand_id
1 'polypeptide(L)'
;TYTRMWNEMGQDVVEELFPIYPWFVDPIIPPGTKYDFNSLPLDQPPDLYQSKADRGNIITQEHEGIGSNNWVVTGSRTESGNTILANDPHLGLNLPSIWYAMHLVSPNQNVMGVSLPGSPGIITGFNNHISWGVTNGYDDVMDWYDIQFRDSTMTEYFHDNKWKPTRKVVEKFKIRGVMIFSDTITYTHHGPVVWDTPYQTLSLGEKSIRNSIRQVSTGRALRWLAHDESNELRTFYLLNTAENYEDYVHALEYFNCPGQNFAYADVEGNIALWHAGNNPAKWKRQGMFI
;
A
#
# COMPACT_ATOMS: atom_id res chain seq x y z
N THR A 1 -10.43 -3.70 14.14
CA THR A 1 -10.21 -4.01 15.57
C THR A 1 -10.10 -2.74 16.41
N TYR A 2 -9.26 -1.78 16.04
CA TYR A 2 -9.07 -0.53 16.75
C TYR A 2 -10.39 0.27 16.82
N THR A 3 -11.07 0.44 15.70
CA THR A 3 -12.36 1.12 15.61
C THR A 3 -13.45 0.43 16.46
N ARG A 4 -13.45 -0.91 16.52
CA ARG A 4 -14.39 -1.64 17.37
C ARG A 4 -14.14 -1.37 18.84
N MET A 5 -12.88 -1.46 19.28
CA MET A 5 -12.51 -1.15 20.67
C MET A 5 -12.84 0.29 21.03
N TRP A 6 -12.59 1.25 20.13
CA TRP A 6 -12.95 2.65 20.29
C TRP A 6 -14.46 2.85 20.51
N ASN A 7 -15.28 2.16 19.71
CA ASN A 7 -16.74 2.25 19.84
C ASN A 7 -17.29 1.56 21.12
N GLU A 8 -16.62 0.52 21.59
CA GLU A 8 -17.04 -0.26 22.77
C GLU A 8 -16.47 0.29 24.08
N MET A 9 -15.25 0.79 24.08
CA MET A 9 -14.52 1.17 25.29
C MET A 9 -14.31 2.70 25.44
N GLY A 10 -14.53 3.46 24.39
CA GLY A 10 -14.25 4.88 24.32
C GLY A 10 -12.84 5.20 23.82
N GLN A 11 -12.67 6.41 23.30
CA GLN A 11 -11.42 6.89 22.71
C GLN A 11 -10.28 6.89 23.71
N ASP A 12 -10.50 7.47 24.88
CA ASP A 12 -9.47 7.68 25.89
C ASP A 12 -8.87 6.35 26.36
N VAL A 13 -9.72 5.33 26.55
CA VAL A 13 -9.26 3.99 26.98
C VAL A 13 -8.45 3.31 25.87
N VAL A 14 -8.85 3.46 24.62
CA VAL A 14 -8.12 2.85 23.50
C VAL A 14 -6.79 3.55 23.28
N GLU A 15 -6.71 4.87 23.39
CA GLU A 15 -5.47 5.62 23.29
C GLU A 15 -4.50 5.32 24.45
N GLU A 16 -5.01 5.03 25.64
CA GLU A 16 -4.20 4.60 26.78
C GLU A 16 -3.64 3.18 26.58
N LEU A 17 -4.47 2.25 26.10
CA LEU A 17 -4.06 0.85 25.87
C LEU A 17 -3.18 0.66 24.64
N PHE A 18 -3.42 1.46 23.62
CA PHE A 18 -2.74 1.39 22.32
C PHE A 18 -2.31 2.80 21.87
N PRO A 19 -1.37 3.44 22.58
CA PRO A 19 -0.93 4.78 22.20
C PRO A 19 -0.27 4.75 20.82
N ILE A 20 -0.66 5.69 19.96
CA ILE A 20 -0.04 5.87 18.63
C ILE A 20 1.46 6.18 18.77
N TYR A 21 1.81 6.91 19.83
CA TYR A 21 3.20 7.24 20.19
C TYR A 21 3.46 6.82 21.63
N PRO A 22 3.86 5.56 21.88
CA PRO A 22 4.21 5.13 23.22
C PRO A 22 5.38 5.96 23.76
N TRP A 23 5.23 6.54 24.95
CA TRP A 23 6.24 7.41 25.59
C TRP A 23 7.58 6.72 25.85
N PHE A 24 7.60 5.38 25.84
CA PHE A 24 8.78 4.55 26.12
C PHE A 24 9.52 4.10 24.85
N VAL A 25 9.07 4.52 23.67
CA VAL A 25 9.71 4.18 22.40
C VAL A 25 10.41 5.42 21.87
N ASP A 26 11.71 5.31 21.65
CA ASP A 26 12.46 6.34 20.94
C ASP A 26 11.96 6.38 19.50
N PRO A 27 11.50 7.53 19.00
CA PRO A 27 11.03 7.63 17.64
C PRO A 27 12.19 7.39 16.66
N ILE A 28 11.95 6.62 15.60
CA ILE A 28 12.91 6.40 14.50
C ILE A 28 13.32 7.73 13.88
N ILE A 29 12.37 8.66 13.80
CA ILE A 29 12.63 10.03 13.35
C ILE A 29 12.83 10.91 14.58
N PRO A 30 14.01 11.52 14.78
CA PRO A 30 14.29 12.33 15.94
C PRO A 30 13.29 13.47 16.13
N PRO A 31 12.89 13.78 17.39
CA PRO A 31 12.07 14.95 17.66
C PRO A 31 12.69 16.24 17.12
N GLY A 32 11.86 17.06 16.49
CA GLY A 32 12.32 18.34 15.89
C GLY A 32 12.87 18.22 14.46
N THR A 33 12.85 17.04 13.86
CA THR A 33 13.12 16.88 12.42
C THR A 33 12.18 17.77 11.63
N LYS A 34 12.75 18.63 10.80
CA LYS A 34 11.96 19.50 9.91
C LYS A 34 11.62 18.73 8.66
N TYR A 35 10.35 18.69 8.35
CA TYR A 35 9.83 18.16 7.09
C TYR A 35 9.51 19.33 6.16
N ASP A 36 9.99 19.27 4.94
CA ASP A 36 9.61 20.21 3.88
C ASP A 36 8.41 19.66 3.12
N PHE A 37 7.29 19.56 3.80
CA PHE A 37 6.05 19.23 3.14
C PHE A 37 5.48 20.51 2.51
N ASN A 38 5.42 20.54 1.20
CA ASN A 38 4.56 21.50 0.51
C ASN A 38 3.13 21.21 0.95
N SER A 39 2.56 22.10 1.76
CA SER A 39 1.17 21.99 2.18
C SER A 39 0.29 22.05 0.92
N LEU A 40 -0.33 20.92 0.57
CA LEU A 40 -1.37 20.94 -0.47
C LEU A 40 -2.54 21.73 0.07
N PRO A 41 -3.05 22.74 -0.65
CA PRO A 41 -4.29 23.42 -0.30
C PRO A 41 -5.45 22.44 -0.53
N LEU A 42 -5.75 21.64 0.50
CA LEU A 42 -6.92 20.78 0.47
C LEU A 42 -8.12 21.60 0.92
N ASP A 43 -9.12 21.71 0.05
CA ASP A 43 -10.40 22.27 0.40
C ASP A 43 -11.02 21.50 1.57
N GLN A 44 -11.90 22.18 2.32
CA GLN A 44 -12.68 21.51 3.35
C GLN A 44 -13.50 20.39 2.71
N PRO A 45 -13.58 19.21 3.35
CA PRO A 45 -14.40 18.13 2.82
C PRO A 45 -15.83 18.61 2.65
N PRO A 46 -16.53 18.22 1.56
CA PRO A 46 -17.95 18.52 1.40
C PRO A 46 -18.74 18.04 2.63
N ASP A 47 -19.78 18.77 3.03
CA ASP A 47 -20.65 18.42 4.18
C ASP A 47 -21.20 16.97 4.13
N LEU A 48 -21.24 16.39 2.94
CA LEU A 48 -21.61 14.98 2.70
C LEU A 48 -20.56 13.96 3.19
N TYR A 49 -19.36 14.41 3.52
CA TYR A 49 -18.24 13.57 4.02
C TYR A 49 -18.31 13.35 5.54
N GLN A 50 -19.48 13.39 6.12
CA GLN A 50 -19.66 12.81 7.43
C GLN A 50 -19.57 11.29 7.25
N SER A 51 -18.40 10.74 7.50
CA SER A 51 -18.21 9.29 7.58
C SER A 51 -19.15 8.79 8.68
N LYS A 52 -20.31 8.31 8.30
CA LYS A 52 -20.97 7.31 9.12
C LYS A 52 -20.03 6.12 9.02
N ALA A 53 -19.22 5.95 10.05
CA ALA A 53 -18.41 4.76 10.22
C ALA A 53 -19.35 3.57 10.17
N ASP A 54 -19.61 3.09 8.96
CA ASP A 54 -20.42 1.90 8.79
C ASP A 54 -19.50 0.71 9.06
N ARG A 55 -19.89 -0.04 10.05
CA ARG A 55 -19.12 -1.02 10.82
C ARG A 55 -18.99 -2.35 10.07
N GLY A 56 -18.48 -2.29 8.85
CA GLY A 56 -18.15 -3.49 8.09
C GLY A 56 -16.77 -4.00 8.51
N ASN A 57 -16.73 -5.04 9.32
CA ASN A 57 -15.52 -5.75 9.69
C ASN A 57 -14.85 -6.38 8.46
N ILE A 58 -14.04 -5.67 7.71
CA ILE A 58 -13.00 -6.29 6.90
C ILE A 58 -11.73 -6.24 7.73
N ILE A 59 -11.61 -7.17 8.65
CA ILE A 59 -10.33 -7.44 9.30
C ILE A 59 -9.60 -8.38 8.37
N THR A 60 -8.67 -7.87 7.58
CA THR A 60 -7.58 -8.69 7.11
C THR A 60 -6.77 -9.06 8.34
N GLN A 61 -6.88 -10.31 8.78
CA GLN A 61 -5.94 -10.83 9.76
C GLN A 61 -4.56 -10.79 9.09
N GLU A 62 -3.69 -9.94 9.60
CA GLU A 62 -2.27 -10.07 9.29
C GLU A 62 -1.85 -11.47 9.72
N HIS A 63 -1.23 -12.20 8.81
CA HIS A 63 -0.67 -13.51 9.16
C HIS A 63 0.45 -13.29 10.18
N GLU A 64 0.42 -14.01 11.28
CA GLU A 64 1.50 -14.01 12.26
C GLU A 64 2.84 -14.28 11.56
N GLY A 65 3.85 -13.48 11.88
CA GLY A 65 5.21 -13.65 11.35
C GLY A 65 5.49 -12.97 10.01
N ILE A 66 4.56 -12.17 9.47
CA ILE A 66 4.85 -11.31 8.31
C ILE A 66 5.38 -9.97 8.81
N GLY A 67 6.49 -9.55 8.25
CA GLY A 67 7.15 -8.29 8.57
C GLY A 67 8.42 -8.12 7.75
N SER A 68 9.21 -7.12 8.06
CA SER A 68 10.53 -6.92 7.45
C SER A 68 11.38 -6.03 8.33
N ASN A 69 12.70 -6.26 8.31
CA ASN A 69 13.67 -5.37 8.93
C ASN A 69 14.73 -4.96 7.92
N ASN A 70 15.18 -3.73 8.00
CA ASN A 70 16.42 -3.28 7.40
C ASN A 70 17.16 -2.35 8.36
N TRP A 71 18.47 -2.34 8.27
CA TRP A 71 19.31 -1.43 9.01
C TRP A 71 20.67 -1.26 8.33
N VAL A 72 21.29 -0.13 8.59
CA VAL A 72 22.63 0.19 8.10
C VAL A 72 23.50 0.71 9.23
N VAL A 73 24.77 0.39 9.17
CA VAL A 73 25.78 0.82 10.15
C VAL A 73 26.93 1.47 9.41
N THR A 74 27.36 2.64 9.89
CA THR A 74 28.51 3.36 9.32
C THR A 74 29.81 2.62 9.65
N GLY A 75 30.84 2.79 8.82
CA GLY A 75 32.17 2.22 9.02
C GLY A 75 32.81 2.62 10.36
N SER A 76 32.46 3.77 10.95
CA SER A 76 32.97 4.16 12.26
C SER A 76 32.51 3.29 13.43
N ARG A 77 31.50 2.44 13.20
CA ARG A 77 30.94 1.51 14.20
C ARG A 77 31.19 0.04 13.84
N THR A 78 31.96 -0.24 12.81
CA THR A 78 32.31 -1.59 12.38
C THR A 78 33.80 -1.86 12.60
N GLU A 79 34.17 -3.10 12.84
CA GLU A 79 35.57 -3.52 12.98
C GLU A 79 36.35 -3.36 11.66
N SER A 80 35.69 -3.59 10.54
CA SER A 80 36.30 -3.47 9.20
C SER A 80 36.50 -2.03 8.73
N GLY A 81 35.83 -1.05 9.35
CA GLY A 81 35.79 0.32 8.86
C GLY A 81 34.85 0.53 7.66
N ASN A 82 34.19 -0.52 7.18
CA ASN A 82 33.26 -0.45 6.05
C ASN A 82 31.80 -0.35 6.54
N THR A 83 30.92 0.19 5.72
CA THR A 83 29.48 0.17 5.96
C THR A 83 28.94 -1.26 5.94
N ILE A 84 27.92 -1.53 6.73
CA ILE A 84 27.18 -2.81 6.73
C ILE A 84 25.69 -2.49 6.54
N LEU A 85 25.07 -3.15 5.55
CA LEU A 85 23.62 -3.13 5.36
C LEU A 85 23.08 -4.54 5.58
N ALA A 86 22.00 -4.65 6.33
CA ALA A 86 21.22 -5.87 6.46
C ALA A 86 19.76 -5.63 6.09
N ASN A 87 19.17 -6.59 5.40
CA ASN A 87 17.77 -6.57 5.02
C ASN A 87 17.18 -7.97 5.16
N ASP A 88 16.07 -8.06 5.87
CA ASP A 88 15.42 -9.32 6.25
C ASP A 88 13.91 -9.21 6.03
N PRO A 89 13.40 -9.51 4.81
CA PRO A 89 11.98 -9.53 4.51
C PRO A 89 11.31 -10.83 4.98
N HIS A 90 10.40 -10.76 5.94
CA HIS A 90 9.66 -11.87 6.52
C HIS A 90 8.35 -12.11 5.74
N LEU A 91 8.43 -12.77 4.58
CA LEU A 91 7.29 -12.96 3.67
C LEU A 91 6.71 -14.39 3.71
N GLY A 92 7.05 -15.16 4.72
CA GLY A 92 6.64 -16.55 4.83
C GLY A 92 7.53 -17.51 4.00
N LEU A 93 7.52 -18.77 4.42
CA LEU A 93 8.31 -19.83 3.78
C LEU A 93 7.39 -20.67 2.89
N ASN A 94 7.46 -20.43 1.59
CA ASN A 94 6.65 -21.11 0.58
C ASN A 94 7.52 -21.87 -0.42
N LEU A 95 6.93 -22.87 -1.08
CA LEU A 95 7.52 -23.54 -2.21
C LEU A 95 6.53 -23.53 -3.40
N PRO A 96 6.85 -22.90 -4.54
CA PRO A 96 8.12 -22.21 -4.85
C PRO A 96 8.35 -20.98 -3.98
N SER A 97 9.63 -20.68 -3.71
CA SER A 97 10.02 -19.48 -2.95
C SER A 97 9.65 -18.19 -3.70
N ILE A 98 9.26 -17.17 -2.95
CA ILE A 98 9.07 -15.83 -3.52
C ILE A 98 10.39 -15.18 -3.94
N TRP A 99 11.50 -15.53 -3.28
CA TRP A 99 12.81 -14.98 -3.57
C TRP A 99 13.68 -15.96 -4.35
N TYR A 100 14.39 -15.44 -5.35
CA TYR A 100 15.37 -16.16 -6.13
C TYR A 100 16.71 -15.40 -6.11
N ALA A 101 17.75 -16.01 -5.53
CA ALA A 101 19.08 -15.41 -5.49
C ALA A 101 19.76 -15.52 -6.86
N MET A 102 20.34 -14.42 -7.33
CA MET A 102 21.06 -14.37 -8.60
C MET A 102 22.19 -13.36 -8.59
N HIS A 103 23.16 -13.59 -9.47
CA HIS A 103 24.26 -12.68 -9.78
C HIS A 103 24.24 -12.39 -11.28
N LEU A 104 24.05 -11.12 -11.64
CA LEU A 104 23.98 -10.67 -13.01
C LEU A 104 25.26 -9.92 -13.38
N VAL A 105 25.95 -10.39 -14.41
CA VAL A 105 27.22 -9.82 -14.88
C VAL A 105 27.12 -9.55 -16.36
N SER A 106 27.42 -8.30 -16.75
CA SER A 106 27.56 -7.84 -18.13
C SER A 106 28.68 -6.80 -18.20
N PRO A 107 29.07 -6.30 -19.38
CA PRO A 107 30.08 -5.26 -19.46
C PRO A 107 29.80 -4.01 -18.63
N ASN A 108 28.52 -3.67 -18.41
CA ASN A 108 28.08 -2.45 -17.72
C ASN A 108 27.33 -2.75 -16.42
N GLN A 109 27.32 -3.99 -15.94
CA GLN A 109 26.55 -4.36 -14.77
C GLN A 109 27.23 -5.52 -14.04
N ASN A 110 27.35 -5.39 -12.73
CA ASN A 110 27.80 -6.43 -11.82
C ASN A 110 26.99 -6.29 -10.54
N VAL A 111 25.88 -7.01 -10.46
CA VAL A 111 24.92 -6.88 -9.37
C VAL A 111 24.51 -8.24 -8.84
N MET A 112 24.45 -8.38 -7.51
CA MET A 112 24.06 -9.61 -6.82
C MET A 112 23.01 -9.30 -5.76
N GLY A 113 22.10 -10.25 -5.56
CA GLY A 113 21.05 -10.16 -4.54
C GLY A 113 19.93 -11.14 -4.83
N VAL A 114 18.72 -10.71 -4.49
CA VAL A 114 17.51 -11.52 -4.71
C VAL A 114 16.51 -10.77 -5.58
N SER A 115 15.78 -11.55 -6.37
CA SER A 115 14.73 -11.07 -7.25
C SER A 115 13.44 -11.86 -7.02
N LEU A 116 12.34 -11.32 -7.49
CA LEU A 116 11.06 -12.03 -7.58
C LEU A 116 10.99 -12.74 -8.93
N PRO A 117 10.64 -14.03 -9.00
CA PRO A 117 10.49 -14.73 -10.26
C PRO A 117 9.55 -14.01 -11.23
N GLY A 118 10.05 -13.66 -12.41
CA GLY A 118 9.33 -12.88 -13.43
C GLY A 118 9.61 -11.38 -13.41
N SER A 119 10.29 -10.87 -12.38
CA SER A 119 10.75 -9.48 -12.32
C SER A 119 12.17 -9.38 -12.92
N PRO A 120 12.46 -8.40 -13.79
CA PRO A 120 13.82 -8.20 -14.28
C PRO A 120 14.70 -7.53 -13.22
N GLY A 121 15.93 -8.02 -13.07
CA GLY A 121 16.94 -7.42 -12.20
C GLY A 121 16.82 -7.80 -10.73
N ILE A 122 17.68 -7.20 -9.92
CA ILE A 122 17.79 -7.42 -8.47
C ILE A 122 16.89 -6.44 -7.74
N ILE A 123 16.01 -6.95 -6.88
CA ILE A 123 15.07 -6.16 -6.08
C ILE A 123 15.72 -5.64 -4.80
N THR A 124 16.47 -6.49 -4.10
CA THR A 124 17.30 -6.10 -2.97
C THR A 124 18.65 -6.77 -3.07
N GLY A 125 19.72 -6.01 -2.86
CA GLY A 125 21.07 -6.50 -3.06
C GLY A 125 22.12 -5.39 -3.12
N PHE A 126 23.15 -5.64 -3.90
CA PHE A 126 24.29 -4.73 -4.04
C PHE A 126 24.96 -4.86 -5.40
N ASN A 127 25.65 -3.81 -5.80
CA ASN A 127 26.59 -3.81 -6.93
C ASN A 127 28.00 -3.41 -6.44
N ASN A 128 28.88 -2.99 -7.33
CA ASN A 128 30.24 -2.61 -6.95
C ASN A 128 30.33 -1.35 -6.11
N HIS A 129 29.30 -0.52 -6.08
CA HIS A 129 29.31 0.83 -5.53
C HIS A 129 28.36 1.00 -4.36
N ILE A 130 27.12 0.48 -4.49
CA ILE A 130 26.03 0.66 -3.53
C ILE A 130 25.42 -0.67 -3.11
N SER A 131 24.75 -0.66 -1.96
CA SER A 131 23.83 -1.68 -1.51
C SER A 131 22.48 -1.05 -1.12
N TRP A 132 21.41 -1.81 -1.33
CA TRP A 132 20.05 -1.37 -0.96
C TRP A 132 19.22 -2.52 -0.42
N GLY A 133 18.32 -2.19 0.49
CA GLY A 133 17.38 -3.11 1.08
C GLY A 133 16.01 -2.46 1.25
N VAL A 134 14.95 -3.24 1.23
CA VAL A 134 13.57 -2.74 1.24
C VAL A 134 12.76 -3.33 2.39
N THR A 135 11.90 -2.51 2.98
CA THR A 135 10.85 -2.94 3.91
C THR A 135 9.54 -2.24 3.58
N ASN A 136 8.42 -2.86 3.97
CA ASN A 136 7.11 -2.25 3.75
C ASN A 136 6.97 -0.92 4.51
N GLY A 137 6.48 0.11 3.83
CA GLY A 137 6.20 1.43 4.41
C GLY A 137 4.87 1.51 5.16
N TYR A 138 3.95 0.55 4.94
CA TYR A 138 2.59 0.55 5.50
C TYR A 138 1.79 1.81 5.19
N ASP A 139 2.00 2.40 4.03
CA ASP A 139 1.28 3.60 3.60
C ASP A 139 -0.20 3.32 3.39
N ASP A 140 -1.02 4.29 3.78
CA ASP A 140 -2.45 4.26 3.53
C ASP A 140 -2.77 4.70 2.10
N VAL A 141 -2.65 3.75 1.18
CA VAL A 141 -2.74 3.95 -0.28
C VAL A 141 -4.03 3.40 -0.90
N MET A 142 -4.96 2.90 -0.07
CA MET A 142 -6.15 2.20 -0.52
C MET A 142 -7.39 2.65 0.26
N ASP A 143 -8.45 3.03 -0.47
CA ASP A 143 -9.72 3.46 0.10
C ASP A 143 -10.90 2.73 -0.54
N TRP A 144 -11.94 2.53 0.26
CA TRP A 144 -13.22 1.98 -0.17
C TRP A 144 -14.27 3.08 -0.28
N TYR A 145 -15.04 3.07 -1.37
CA TYR A 145 -16.11 4.01 -1.62
C TYR A 145 -17.45 3.28 -1.76
N ASP A 146 -18.41 3.60 -0.91
CA ASP A 146 -19.76 3.10 -1.07
C ASP A 146 -20.44 3.77 -2.27
N ILE A 147 -20.88 2.95 -3.20
CA ILE A 147 -21.48 3.35 -4.47
C ILE A 147 -22.98 3.10 -4.44
N GLN A 148 -23.75 4.12 -4.74
CA GLN A 148 -25.19 4.02 -4.96
C GLN A 148 -25.45 3.93 -6.47
N PHE A 149 -25.95 2.78 -6.94
CA PHE A 149 -26.39 2.61 -8.32
C PHE A 149 -27.84 3.00 -8.51
N ARG A 150 -28.21 3.43 -9.72
CA ARG A 150 -29.60 3.75 -10.05
C ARG A 150 -30.49 2.52 -9.96
N ASP A 151 -30.01 1.38 -10.42
CA ASP A 151 -30.72 0.10 -10.42
C ASP A 151 -29.72 -1.08 -10.47
N SER A 152 -30.26 -2.29 -10.54
CA SER A 152 -29.48 -3.53 -10.57
C SER A 152 -28.65 -3.73 -11.85
N THR A 153 -28.83 -2.92 -12.89
CA THR A 153 -28.00 -2.99 -14.09
C THR A 153 -26.62 -2.39 -13.87
N MET A 154 -26.47 -1.58 -12.81
CA MET A 154 -25.22 -0.88 -12.45
C MET A 154 -24.62 -0.08 -13.63
N THR A 155 -25.48 0.51 -14.47
CA THR A 155 -25.04 1.33 -15.60
C THR A 155 -24.79 2.77 -15.23
N GLU A 156 -25.38 3.24 -14.12
CA GLU A 156 -25.21 4.60 -13.59
C GLU A 156 -25.07 4.57 -12.07
N TYR A 157 -24.24 5.44 -11.54
CA TYR A 157 -24.03 5.65 -10.10
C TYR A 157 -24.19 7.12 -9.71
N PHE A 158 -24.60 7.35 -8.46
CA PHE A 158 -24.83 8.69 -7.95
C PHE A 158 -23.53 9.30 -7.41
N HIS A 159 -23.17 10.50 -7.90
CA HIS A 159 -22.01 11.26 -7.43
C HIS A 159 -22.20 12.74 -7.76
N ASP A 160 -21.88 13.66 -6.82
CA ASP A 160 -22.05 15.11 -6.94
C ASP A 160 -23.47 15.50 -7.36
N ASN A 161 -24.47 14.94 -6.70
CA ASN A 161 -25.89 15.19 -7.00
C ASN A 161 -26.31 14.86 -8.45
N LYS A 162 -25.56 14.00 -9.15
CA LYS A 162 -25.82 13.59 -10.52
C LYS A 162 -25.64 12.09 -10.70
N TRP A 163 -26.37 11.52 -11.65
CA TRP A 163 -26.13 10.18 -12.15
C TRP A 163 -25.02 10.20 -13.19
N LYS A 164 -23.95 9.47 -12.94
CA LYS A 164 -22.79 9.31 -13.84
C LYS A 164 -22.77 7.91 -14.42
N PRO A 165 -22.38 7.73 -15.68
CA PRO A 165 -22.29 6.39 -16.28
C PRO A 165 -21.13 5.59 -15.67
N THR A 166 -21.31 4.28 -15.55
CA THR A 166 -20.24 3.33 -15.26
C THR A 166 -19.57 2.84 -16.55
N ARG A 167 -18.33 2.35 -16.43
CA ARG A 167 -17.63 1.63 -17.49
C ARG A 167 -17.62 0.14 -17.17
N LYS A 168 -18.03 -0.71 -18.11
CA LYS A 168 -17.99 -2.16 -17.93
C LYS A 168 -16.87 -2.76 -18.78
N VAL A 169 -16.08 -3.64 -18.16
CA VAL A 169 -15.01 -4.40 -18.82
C VAL A 169 -15.30 -5.89 -18.66
N VAL A 170 -15.30 -6.60 -19.78
CA VAL A 170 -15.50 -8.05 -19.78
C VAL A 170 -14.14 -8.73 -19.81
N GLU A 171 -13.80 -9.42 -18.73
CA GLU A 171 -12.60 -10.24 -18.63
C GLU A 171 -12.91 -11.69 -18.98
N LYS A 172 -12.00 -12.33 -19.73
CA LYS A 172 -12.15 -13.71 -20.17
C LYS A 172 -11.02 -14.58 -19.64
N PHE A 173 -11.37 -15.57 -18.85
CA PHE A 173 -10.44 -16.49 -18.24
C PHE A 173 -10.47 -17.84 -18.94
N LYS A 174 -9.33 -18.28 -19.48
CA LYS A 174 -9.16 -19.61 -20.08
C LYS A 174 -8.77 -20.60 -18.98
N ILE A 175 -9.66 -21.49 -18.62
CA ILE A 175 -9.42 -22.52 -17.58
C ILE A 175 -9.14 -23.84 -18.29
N ARG A 176 -8.03 -24.53 -17.94
CA ARG A 176 -7.65 -25.80 -18.52
C ARG A 176 -8.73 -26.85 -18.29
N GLY A 177 -9.24 -27.45 -19.39
CA GLY A 177 -10.30 -28.48 -19.33
C GLY A 177 -11.71 -27.95 -19.11
N VAL A 178 -11.89 -26.64 -19.08
CA VAL A 178 -13.17 -25.96 -18.90
C VAL A 178 -13.39 -24.96 -20.03
N MET A 179 -14.65 -24.58 -20.27
CA MET A 179 -14.99 -23.50 -21.19
C MET A 179 -14.45 -22.16 -20.67
N ILE A 180 -14.36 -21.18 -21.56
CA ILE A 180 -13.97 -19.80 -21.17
C ILE A 180 -14.97 -19.26 -20.15
N PHE A 181 -14.49 -18.91 -18.97
CA PHE A 181 -15.25 -18.14 -18.00
C PHE A 181 -15.12 -16.65 -18.32
N SER A 182 -16.23 -15.92 -18.30
CA SER A 182 -16.24 -14.47 -18.51
C SER A 182 -16.85 -13.79 -17.30
N ASP A 183 -16.20 -12.74 -16.84
CA ASP A 183 -16.69 -11.88 -15.76
C ASP A 183 -16.77 -10.43 -16.25
N THR A 184 -17.70 -9.65 -15.68
CA THR A 184 -17.91 -8.26 -16.06
C THR A 184 -17.63 -7.37 -14.87
N ILE A 185 -16.54 -6.62 -14.94
CA ILE A 185 -16.14 -5.69 -13.89
C ILE A 185 -16.75 -4.32 -14.21
N THR A 186 -17.46 -3.76 -13.23
CA THR A 186 -18.02 -2.41 -13.30
C THR A 186 -17.02 -1.42 -12.70
N TYR A 187 -16.74 -0.33 -13.41
CA TYR A 187 -15.85 0.74 -12.94
C TYR A 187 -16.62 2.04 -12.71
N THR A 188 -16.31 2.70 -11.64
CA THR A 188 -16.64 4.12 -11.38
C THR A 188 -15.38 4.97 -11.55
N HIS A 189 -15.46 6.27 -11.30
CA HIS A 189 -14.26 7.14 -11.27
C HIS A 189 -13.36 6.87 -10.05
N HIS A 190 -13.87 6.18 -9.02
CA HIS A 190 -13.06 5.74 -7.87
C HIS A 190 -12.24 4.49 -8.17
N GLY A 191 -12.63 3.70 -9.18
CA GLY A 191 -11.97 2.44 -9.51
C GLY A 191 -12.99 1.31 -9.76
N PRO A 192 -12.52 0.04 -9.77
CA PRO A 192 -13.37 -1.13 -9.94
C PRO A 192 -14.32 -1.30 -8.75
N VAL A 193 -15.53 -1.72 -9.04
CA VAL A 193 -16.49 -2.16 -8.02
C VAL A 193 -16.16 -3.61 -7.68
N VAL A 194 -15.55 -3.79 -6.52
CA VAL A 194 -15.07 -5.11 -6.06
C VAL A 194 -16.18 -5.87 -5.31
N TRP A 195 -17.12 -5.12 -4.77
CA TRP A 195 -18.25 -5.70 -4.04
C TRP A 195 -19.56 -5.11 -4.58
N ASP A 196 -20.29 -5.91 -5.31
CA ASP A 196 -21.59 -5.58 -5.92
C ASP A 196 -22.73 -6.50 -5.47
N THR A 197 -22.47 -7.39 -4.54
CA THR A 197 -23.50 -8.21 -3.93
C THR A 197 -24.43 -7.28 -3.15
N PRO A 198 -25.76 -7.36 -3.32
CA PRO A 198 -26.68 -6.59 -2.50
C PRO A 198 -26.32 -6.86 -1.04
N TYR A 199 -25.98 -5.82 -0.33
CA TYR A 199 -25.54 -5.87 1.06
C TYR A 199 -26.57 -6.65 1.85
N GLN A 200 -26.35 -7.93 2.03
CA GLN A 200 -27.00 -8.65 3.10
C GLN A 200 -26.36 -8.07 4.35
N THR A 201 -27.00 -7.03 4.88
CA THR A 201 -26.75 -6.62 6.24
C THR A 201 -26.63 -7.89 7.03
N LEU A 202 -25.42 -8.23 7.46
CA LEU A 202 -25.22 -9.19 8.51
C LEU A 202 -25.97 -8.59 9.69
N SER A 203 -27.24 -8.94 9.78
CA SER A 203 -28.16 -8.46 10.78
C SER A 203 -27.72 -9.02 12.11
N LEU A 204 -26.88 -8.28 12.78
CA LEU A 204 -26.83 -8.32 14.22
C LEU A 204 -28.17 -7.76 14.71
N GLY A 205 -29.21 -8.60 14.71
CA GLY A 205 -30.29 -8.50 15.65
C GLY A 205 -31.44 -7.53 15.39
N GLU A 206 -31.59 -6.87 14.24
CA GLU A 206 -32.79 -6.03 13.98
C GLU A 206 -33.67 -6.55 12.84
N LYS A 207 -34.68 -7.29 13.22
CA LYS A 207 -35.71 -7.90 12.36
C LYS A 207 -36.77 -6.90 11.86
N SER A 208 -36.55 -5.62 11.74
CA SER A 208 -37.68 -4.71 11.63
C SER A 208 -37.70 -3.57 10.59
N ILE A 209 -36.86 -3.57 9.58
CA ILE A 209 -37.02 -2.52 8.53
C ILE A 209 -37.03 -3.17 7.13
N ARG A 210 -37.76 -4.24 6.96
CA ARG A 210 -37.74 -5.01 5.69
C ARG A 210 -38.76 -4.59 4.63
N ASN A 211 -39.62 -3.64 4.86
CA ASN A 211 -40.80 -3.46 3.98
C ASN A 211 -40.99 -2.09 3.33
N SER A 212 -40.06 -1.15 3.40
CA SER A 212 -40.33 0.19 2.84
C SER A 212 -39.16 0.87 2.13
N ILE A 213 -38.02 0.26 2.00
CA ILE A 213 -36.91 0.86 1.26
C ILE A 213 -36.83 0.17 -0.10
N ARG A 214 -37.09 0.95 -1.18
CA ARG A 214 -36.66 0.57 -2.53
C ARG A 214 -35.25 0.01 -2.40
N GLN A 215 -35.05 -1.26 -2.78
CA GLN A 215 -33.71 -1.85 -2.83
C GLN A 215 -32.89 -1.05 -3.83
N VAL A 216 -32.22 -0.02 -3.33
CA VAL A 216 -31.21 0.68 -4.12
C VAL A 216 -30.03 -0.26 -4.21
N SER A 217 -29.65 -0.61 -5.41
CA SER A 217 -28.45 -1.40 -5.64
C SER A 217 -27.25 -0.62 -5.14
N THR A 218 -26.47 -1.20 -4.24
CA THR A 218 -25.26 -0.60 -3.67
C THR A 218 -24.07 -1.48 -3.98
N GLY A 219 -22.88 -0.89 -4.03
CA GLY A 219 -21.63 -1.59 -4.21
C GLY A 219 -20.49 -0.86 -3.52
N ARG A 220 -19.29 -1.46 -3.51
CA ARG A 220 -18.07 -0.83 -3.03
C ARG A 220 -17.03 -0.78 -4.13
N ALA A 221 -16.58 0.42 -4.47
CA ALA A 221 -15.46 0.63 -5.37
C ALA A 221 -14.17 0.72 -4.57
N LEU A 222 -13.11 0.14 -5.12
CA LEU A 222 -11.77 0.19 -4.56
C LEU A 222 -10.95 1.26 -5.29
N ARG A 223 -10.49 2.27 -4.56
CA ARG A 223 -9.44 3.18 -5.02
C ARG A 223 -8.12 2.74 -4.40
N TRP A 224 -7.20 2.32 -5.23
CA TRP A 224 -5.88 1.88 -4.83
C TRP A 224 -4.84 2.51 -5.74
N LEU A 225 -3.78 3.11 -5.19
CA LEU A 225 -2.74 3.75 -6.01
C LEU A 225 -2.07 2.77 -6.99
N ALA A 226 -2.01 1.48 -6.66
CA ALA A 226 -1.49 0.47 -7.58
C ALA A 226 -2.37 0.24 -8.83
N HIS A 227 -3.56 0.84 -8.91
CA HIS A 227 -4.36 0.87 -10.15
C HIS A 227 -3.92 1.98 -11.12
N ASP A 228 -3.10 2.92 -10.67
CA ASP A 228 -2.56 3.97 -11.51
C ASP A 228 -1.33 3.45 -12.26
N GLU A 229 -1.14 3.91 -13.49
CA GLU A 229 0.02 3.54 -14.29
C GLU A 229 1.29 4.10 -13.63
N SER A 230 2.28 3.24 -13.42
CA SER A 230 3.54 3.55 -12.76
C SER A 230 4.67 2.66 -13.28
N ASN A 231 5.89 2.91 -12.83
CA ASN A 231 7.07 2.22 -13.39
C ASN A 231 8.07 1.81 -12.30
N GLU A 232 7.62 1.08 -11.28
CA GLU A 232 8.46 0.61 -10.18
C GLU A 232 9.60 -0.29 -10.66
N LEU A 233 9.41 -1.04 -11.74
CA LEU A 233 10.48 -1.86 -12.32
C LEU A 233 11.65 -1.02 -12.81
N ARG A 234 11.42 0.22 -13.25
CA ARG A 234 12.49 1.15 -13.63
C ARG A 234 13.35 1.54 -12.44
N THR A 235 12.78 1.69 -11.25
CA THR A 235 13.53 1.90 -10.02
C THR A 235 14.59 0.82 -9.84
N PHE A 236 14.19 -0.45 -9.87
CA PHE A 236 15.13 -1.55 -9.68
C PHE A 236 16.15 -1.66 -10.82
N TYR A 237 15.72 -1.41 -12.05
CA TYR A 237 16.64 -1.36 -13.18
C TYR A 237 17.74 -0.30 -12.98
N LEU A 238 17.38 0.89 -12.52
CA LEU A 238 18.32 1.98 -12.24
C LEU A 238 19.21 1.68 -11.02
N LEU A 239 18.64 1.14 -9.94
CA LEU A 239 19.40 0.73 -8.75
C LEU A 239 20.47 -0.32 -9.09
N ASN A 240 20.18 -1.23 -10.02
CA ASN A 240 21.15 -2.26 -10.41
C ASN A 240 22.43 -1.67 -11.05
N THR A 241 22.36 -0.46 -11.57
CA THR A 241 23.48 0.25 -12.23
C THR A 241 23.89 1.54 -11.52
N ALA A 242 23.25 1.90 -10.41
CA ALA A 242 23.56 3.10 -9.64
C ALA A 242 24.96 3.03 -9.03
N GLU A 243 25.69 4.13 -9.06
CA GLU A 243 27.08 4.21 -8.58
C GLU A 243 27.23 5.03 -7.29
N ASN A 244 26.23 5.86 -6.95
CA ASN A 244 26.28 6.81 -5.84
C ASN A 244 24.88 7.12 -5.30
N TYR A 245 24.82 8.01 -4.30
CA TYR A 245 23.57 8.42 -3.65
C TYR A 245 22.63 9.19 -4.59
N GLU A 246 23.15 10.03 -5.49
CA GLU A 246 22.37 10.79 -6.44
C GLU A 246 21.65 9.85 -7.43
N ASP A 247 22.33 8.84 -7.94
CA ASP A 247 21.74 7.81 -8.80
C ASP A 247 20.67 7.01 -8.06
N TYR A 248 20.94 6.67 -6.80
CA TYR A 248 19.97 5.99 -5.94
C TYR A 248 18.69 6.82 -5.75
N VAL A 249 18.80 8.11 -5.40
CA VAL A 249 17.66 9.02 -5.26
C VAL A 249 16.89 9.14 -6.57
N HIS A 250 17.60 9.33 -7.69
CA HIS A 250 16.98 9.38 -9.02
C HIS A 250 16.21 8.09 -9.37
N ALA A 251 16.74 6.93 -8.99
CA ALA A 251 16.02 5.67 -9.19
C ALA A 251 14.71 5.62 -8.43
N LEU A 252 14.67 6.15 -7.19
CA LEU A 252 13.48 6.14 -6.33
C LEU A 252 12.37 7.08 -6.80
N GLU A 253 12.64 8.06 -7.64
CA GLU A 253 11.62 8.94 -8.24
C GLU A 253 10.57 8.18 -9.06
N TYR A 254 10.89 6.96 -9.52
CA TYR A 254 9.96 6.10 -10.27
C TYR A 254 9.18 5.13 -9.41
N PHE A 255 9.42 5.12 -8.08
CA PHE A 255 8.75 4.20 -7.17
C PHE A 255 7.50 4.83 -6.56
N ASN A 256 6.32 4.40 -7.00
CA ASN A 256 5.06 5.01 -6.63
C ASN A 256 4.26 4.20 -5.58
N CYS A 257 4.15 2.87 -5.74
CA CYS A 257 3.31 2.04 -4.89
C CYS A 257 3.72 0.56 -4.94
N PRO A 258 3.61 -0.19 -3.80
CA PRO A 258 3.32 0.30 -2.44
C PRO A 258 4.51 1.03 -1.83
N GLY A 259 4.25 1.92 -0.85
CA GLY A 259 5.34 2.61 -0.15
C GLY A 259 6.34 1.65 0.49
N GLN A 260 7.62 1.93 0.32
CA GLN A 260 8.72 1.13 0.85
C GLN A 260 9.77 2.00 1.53
N ASN A 261 10.38 1.48 2.58
CA ASN A 261 11.57 2.06 3.18
C ASN A 261 12.80 1.46 2.51
N PHE A 262 13.53 2.25 1.78
CA PHE A 262 14.77 1.87 1.13
C PHE A 262 15.96 2.24 2.02
N ALA A 263 16.71 1.25 2.48
CA ALA A 263 17.99 1.45 3.13
C ALA A 263 19.09 1.53 2.07
N TYR A 264 20.08 2.37 2.29
CA TYR A 264 21.22 2.62 1.40
C TYR A 264 22.54 2.58 2.16
N ALA A 265 23.54 1.99 1.55
CA ALA A 265 24.94 2.15 1.94
C ALA A 265 25.82 2.13 0.70
N ASP A 266 26.97 2.84 0.72
CA ASP A 266 27.93 2.85 -0.37
C ASP A 266 29.36 2.52 0.11
N VAL A 267 30.24 2.37 -0.86
CA VAL A 267 31.66 2.06 -0.62
C VAL A 267 32.46 3.27 -0.07
N GLU A 268 31.89 4.48 -0.15
CA GLU A 268 32.49 5.70 0.39
C GLU A 268 32.17 5.91 1.88
N GLY A 269 31.28 5.10 2.45
CA GLY A 269 30.91 5.14 3.85
C GLY A 269 29.61 5.88 4.16
N ASN A 270 28.90 6.34 3.13
CA ASN A 270 27.61 7.00 3.30
C ASN A 270 26.51 5.98 3.57
N ILE A 271 25.55 6.37 4.41
CA ILE A 271 24.35 5.61 4.70
C ILE A 271 23.11 6.50 4.62
N ALA A 272 21.99 5.94 4.22
CA ALA A 272 20.72 6.66 4.17
C ALA A 272 19.52 5.71 4.37
N LEU A 273 18.39 6.30 4.71
CA LEU A 273 17.08 5.67 4.66
C LEU A 273 16.16 6.62 3.88
N TRP A 274 15.51 6.09 2.85
CA TRP A 274 14.55 6.84 2.04
C TRP A 274 13.20 6.11 2.05
N HIS A 275 12.16 6.83 2.43
CA HIS A 275 10.80 6.34 2.28
C HIS A 275 10.30 6.73 0.88
N ALA A 276 10.16 5.74 -0.01
CA ALA A 276 9.69 5.93 -1.37
C ALA A 276 8.26 5.42 -1.53
N GLY A 277 7.45 6.20 -2.21
CA GLY A 277 6.05 5.91 -2.47
C GLY A 277 5.23 7.19 -2.58
N ASN A 278 4.12 7.11 -3.29
CA ASN A 278 3.15 8.19 -3.37
C ASN A 278 2.04 7.95 -2.36
N ASN A 279 1.60 9.02 -1.70
CA ASN A 279 0.50 8.97 -0.76
C ASN A 279 -0.68 9.78 -1.32
N PRO A 280 -1.93 9.27 -1.23
CA PRO A 280 -3.08 10.06 -1.61
C PRO A 280 -3.25 11.26 -0.68
N ALA A 281 -3.55 12.42 -1.25
CA ALA A 281 -3.91 13.58 -0.47
C ALA A 281 -5.29 13.36 0.15
N LYS A 282 -5.34 13.25 1.48
CA LYS A 282 -6.57 12.98 2.23
C LYS A 282 -6.98 14.19 3.03
N TRP A 283 -8.30 14.40 3.18
CA TRP A 283 -8.81 15.42 4.09
C TRP A 283 -8.53 15.05 5.54
N LYS A 284 -8.46 16.04 6.40
CA LYS A 284 -8.30 15.83 7.84
C LYS A 284 -9.37 14.86 8.35
N ARG A 285 -8.95 13.81 9.04
CA ARG A 285 -9.76 12.68 9.56
C ARG A 285 -10.24 11.67 8.52
N GLN A 286 -9.84 11.78 7.27
CA GLN A 286 -10.07 10.73 6.29
C GLN A 286 -8.96 9.67 6.41
N GLY A 287 -9.32 8.40 6.39
CA GLY A 287 -8.36 7.28 6.32
C GLY A 287 -7.65 6.93 7.62
N MET A 288 -7.96 7.58 8.75
CA MET A 288 -7.30 7.24 10.02
C MET A 288 -7.78 5.91 10.61
N PHE A 289 -9.01 5.51 10.32
CA PHE A 289 -9.62 4.29 10.84
C PHE A 289 -10.68 3.81 9.86
N ILE A 290 -10.31 2.90 9.00
CA ILE A 290 -11.20 2.24 8.05
C ILE A 290 -11.52 0.83 8.54
#